data_d535548e875d315dd3eda31a4c48d872
#
_entry.id   d535548e875d315dd3eda31a4c48d872
#
_cell.length_a   1.000
_cell.length_b   1.000
_cell.length_c   1.000
_cell.angle_alpha   90.00
_cell.angle_beta   90.00
_cell.angle_gamma   90.00
#
_symmetry.space_group_name_H-M   'P 1'
#
loop_
_entity.id
_entity.type
_entity.pdbx_description
1 polymer ?
#
loop_
_entity_poly.entity_id
_entity_poly.type
_entity_poly.pdbx_seq_one_letter_code
_entity_poly.pdbx_strand_id
1 'polypeptide(L)'
;MNIVPTDIPDVLIIEPRVFEDDRGFFFESYNEKAFIEKTGVATHFVQDNHSRSASNVLRGLHYQIQQPQGKLVRVIAGAVFDVAVDLRKSSPTFGQWVGSLLSAENKRQLWLPAGFAHGFCVVSEVAEVLYKATDYYAPQHERCVIWNDPDLAIAWPLTVDPVVSAKDKAGQPFKTAEVFP
;
A
#
# COMPACT_ATOMS: atom_id res chain seq x y z
N MET A 1 15.40 8.04 9.81
CA MET A 1 14.64 7.52 8.65
C MET A 1 15.65 6.94 7.66
N ASN A 2 15.51 5.67 7.33
CA ASN A 2 16.27 4.95 6.29
C ASN A 2 15.31 4.62 5.14
N ILE A 3 15.77 4.69 3.89
CA ILE A 3 14.98 4.35 2.70
C ILE A 3 15.57 3.06 2.13
N VAL A 4 14.72 2.06 2.00
CA VAL A 4 15.08 0.77 1.42
C VAL A 4 14.36 0.65 0.06
N PRO A 5 15.11 0.56 -1.04
CA PRO A 5 14.53 0.39 -2.37
C PRO A 5 13.86 -0.98 -2.48
N THR A 6 12.86 -1.07 -3.35
CA THR A 6 12.24 -2.33 -3.76
C THR A 6 12.64 -2.68 -5.20
N ASP A 7 12.16 -3.80 -5.72
CA ASP A 7 12.38 -4.19 -7.12
C ASP A 7 11.71 -3.24 -8.12
N ILE A 8 10.75 -2.43 -7.66
CA ILE A 8 10.17 -1.31 -8.41
C ILE A 8 10.70 -0.01 -7.80
N PRO A 9 11.62 0.73 -8.46
CA PRO A 9 12.33 1.86 -7.86
C PRO A 9 11.45 2.99 -7.30
N ASP A 10 10.24 3.15 -7.82
CA ASP A 10 9.29 4.18 -7.39
C ASP A 10 8.57 3.83 -6.09
N VAL A 11 8.58 2.54 -5.70
CA VAL A 11 7.99 2.04 -4.45
C VAL A 11 9.08 1.90 -3.41
N LEU A 12 8.91 2.56 -2.26
CA LEU A 12 9.94 2.66 -1.25
C LEU A 12 9.48 2.12 0.10
N ILE A 13 10.32 1.32 0.74
CA ILE A 13 10.14 0.97 2.14
C ILE A 13 10.84 2.04 2.99
N ILE A 14 10.12 2.58 3.96
CA ILE A 14 10.61 3.61 4.86
C ILE A 14 10.74 3.02 6.25
N GLU A 15 11.95 3.02 6.78
CA GLU A 15 12.26 2.59 8.14
C GLU A 15 12.46 3.83 9.03
N PRO A 16 11.52 4.16 9.94
CA PRO A 16 11.67 5.29 10.83
C PRO A 16 12.81 5.06 11.83
N ARG A 17 13.39 6.13 12.33
CA ARG A 17 14.26 6.04 13.50
C ARG A 17 13.39 5.95 14.75
N VAL A 18 13.48 4.82 15.44
CA VAL A 18 12.73 4.57 16.68
C VAL A 18 13.66 4.83 17.87
N PHE A 19 13.13 5.47 18.90
CA PHE A 19 13.77 5.68 20.20
C PHE A 19 12.99 4.89 21.24
N GLU A 20 13.67 4.03 21.98
CA GLU A 20 13.07 3.14 22.99
C GLU A 20 13.69 3.40 24.36
N ASP A 21 12.86 3.38 25.41
CA ASP A 21 13.26 3.43 26.81
C ASP A 21 12.23 2.67 27.68
N ASP A 22 12.38 2.70 29.01
CA ASP A 22 11.49 1.99 29.95
C ASP A 22 10.02 2.41 29.88
N ARG A 23 9.69 3.52 29.22
CA ARG A 23 8.32 4.00 28.98
C ARG A 23 7.69 3.47 27.70
N GLY A 24 8.48 2.81 26.82
CA GLY A 24 8.06 2.34 25.51
C GLY A 24 8.89 2.95 24.38
N PHE A 25 8.24 3.38 23.29
CA PHE A 25 8.92 3.93 22.12
C PHE A 25 8.35 5.28 21.69
N PHE A 26 9.22 6.04 21.00
CA PHE A 26 8.84 7.26 20.28
C PHE A 26 9.50 7.27 18.92
N PHE A 27 8.78 7.70 17.88
CA PHE A 27 9.33 8.03 16.57
C PHE A 27 8.47 9.04 15.83
N GLU A 28 9.08 9.82 14.94
CA GLU A 28 8.33 10.60 13.97
C GLU A 28 7.71 9.65 12.94
N SER A 29 6.41 9.51 12.95
CA SER A 29 5.70 8.66 11.99
C SER A 29 5.57 9.31 10.61
N TYR A 30 5.64 10.63 10.53
CA TYR A 30 5.73 11.40 9.30
C TYR A 30 6.29 12.80 9.59
N ASN A 31 7.18 13.24 8.71
CA ASN A 31 7.71 14.59 8.67
C ASN A 31 7.93 14.94 7.18
N GLU A 32 7.16 15.88 6.65
CA GLU A 32 7.15 16.21 5.21
C GLU A 32 8.54 16.59 4.70
N LYS A 33 9.23 17.46 5.42
CA LYS A 33 10.59 17.88 5.04
C LYS A 33 11.54 16.69 4.95
N ALA A 34 11.59 15.86 6.00
CA ALA A 34 12.45 14.70 6.03
C ALA A 34 12.06 13.65 4.97
N PHE A 35 10.76 13.49 4.68
CA PHE A 35 10.27 12.61 3.64
C PHE A 35 10.79 13.07 2.27
N ILE A 36 10.59 14.34 1.91
CA ILE A 36 11.04 14.92 0.63
C ILE A 36 12.58 14.84 0.49
N GLU A 37 13.32 15.22 1.55
CA GLU A 37 14.79 15.19 1.54
C GLU A 37 15.36 13.77 1.36
N LYS A 38 14.71 12.75 1.92
CA LYS A 38 15.23 11.38 1.90
C LYS A 38 14.76 10.56 0.71
N THR A 39 13.55 10.79 0.23
CA THR A 39 12.96 10.03 -0.89
C THR A 39 13.14 10.73 -2.23
N GLY A 40 13.35 12.03 -2.25
CA GLY A 40 13.30 12.86 -3.47
C GLY A 40 11.87 13.09 -3.98
N VAL A 41 10.85 12.58 -3.29
CA VAL A 41 9.44 12.67 -3.69
C VAL A 41 8.83 13.95 -3.15
N ALA A 42 8.65 14.94 -4.01
CA ALA A 42 7.94 16.17 -3.69
C ALA A 42 6.43 15.92 -3.73
N THR A 43 5.84 15.63 -2.58
CA THR A 43 4.40 15.36 -2.46
C THR A 43 3.81 16.00 -1.21
N HIS A 44 2.49 16.20 -1.25
CA HIS A 44 1.70 16.69 -0.12
C HIS A 44 0.56 15.72 0.15
N PHE A 45 0.31 15.40 1.42
CA PHE A 45 -0.78 14.52 1.82
C PHE A 45 -1.98 15.34 2.30
N VAL A 46 -3.16 15.02 1.77
CA VAL A 46 -4.40 15.77 2.00
C VAL A 46 -5.46 14.98 2.76
N GLN A 47 -5.26 13.65 2.91
CA GLN A 47 -6.24 12.77 3.54
C GLN A 47 -5.53 11.67 4.31
N ASP A 48 -6.04 11.36 5.52
CA ASP A 48 -5.66 10.18 6.32
C ASP A 48 -6.82 9.19 6.37
N ASN A 49 -6.50 7.91 6.30
CA ASN A 49 -7.46 6.83 6.42
C ASN A 49 -7.00 5.84 7.49
N HIS A 50 -7.95 5.25 8.21
CA HIS A 50 -7.70 4.22 9.21
C HIS A 50 -8.66 3.05 9.00
N SER A 51 -8.14 1.84 8.93
CA SER A 51 -8.94 0.62 8.83
C SER A 51 -8.51 -0.42 9.86
N ARG A 52 -9.47 -1.22 10.34
CA ARG A 52 -9.23 -2.40 11.16
C ARG A 52 -9.79 -3.62 10.45
N SER A 53 -9.03 -4.72 10.43
CA SER A 53 -9.39 -5.94 9.72
C SER A 53 -8.97 -7.17 10.54
N ALA A 54 -9.82 -8.19 10.53
CA ALA A 54 -9.53 -9.48 11.15
C ALA A 54 -8.55 -10.30 10.30
N SER A 55 -8.10 -11.42 10.84
CA SER A 55 -7.24 -12.40 10.15
C SER A 55 -7.83 -12.80 8.79
N ASN A 56 -6.95 -13.04 7.83
CA ASN A 56 -7.28 -13.45 6.46
C ASN A 56 -8.12 -12.46 5.65
N VAL A 57 -8.39 -11.25 6.16
CA VAL A 57 -9.02 -10.20 5.35
C VAL A 57 -8.02 -9.71 4.30
N LEU A 58 -8.46 -9.66 3.05
CA LEU A 58 -7.75 -9.05 1.94
C LEU A 58 -8.57 -7.88 1.39
N ARG A 59 -7.92 -6.75 1.17
CA ARG A 59 -8.49 -5.54 0.56
C ARG A 59 -7.68 -5.16 -0.65
N GLY A 60 -8.32 -4.89 -1.77
CA GLY A 60 -7.65 -4.45 -3.00
C GLY A 60 -7.95 -5.34 -4.20
N LEU A 61 -7.32 -5.04 -5.32
CA LEU A 61 -6.32 -3.98 -5.56
C LEU A 61 -7.00 -2.68 -5.99
N HIS A 62 -6.89 -1.63 -5.21
CA HIS A 62 -7.64 -0.38 -5.42
C HIS A 62 -6.76 0.76 -5.96
N TYR A 63 -7.32 1.54 -6.88
CA TYR A 63 -6.73 2.77 -7.41
C TYR A 63 -7.83 3.74 -7.88
N GLN A 64 -7.47 4.99 -8.13
CA GLN A 64 -8.33 5.97 -8.78
C GLN A 64 -7.74 6.34 -10.13
N ILE A 65 -8.52 6.16 -11.21
CA ILE A 65 -8.04 6.43 -12.57
C ILE A 65 -7.94 7.94 -12.86
N GLN A 66 -8.75 8.73 -12.19
CA GLN A 66 -8.62 10.19 -12.11
C GLN A 66 -8.46 10.58 -10.66
N GLN A 67 -7.82 11.72 -10.39
CA GLN A 67 -7.36 12.10 -9.05
C GLN A 67 -6.52 10.95 -8.42
N PRO A 68 -5.48 10.46 -9.13
CA PRO A 68 -4.74 9.30 -8.68
C PRO A 68 -3.98 9.60 -7.40
N GLN A 69 -4.08 8.68 -6.43
CA GLN A 69 -3.52 8.84 -5.11
C GLN A 69 -2.18 8.12 -4.96
N GLY A 70 -1.12 8.84 -4.61
CA GLY A 70 0.03 8.26 -3.93
C GLY A 70 -0.34 7.96 -2.48
N LYS A 71 0.22 6.91 -1.90
CA LYS A 71 -0.11 6.48 -0.54
C LYS A 71 1.15 6.22 0.29
N LEU A 72 1.10 6.62 1.56
CA LEU A 72 2.09 6.25 2.56
C LEU A 72 1.39 5.40 3.62
N VAL A 73 1.67 4.09 3.59
CA VAL A 73 0.96 3.06 4.37
C VAL A 73 1.81 2.64 5.57
N ARG A 74 1.17 2.47 6.73
CA ARG A 74 1.80 1.89 7.93
C ARG A 74 0.80 1.07 8.75
N VAL A 75 1.31 0.15 9.55
CA VAL A 75 0.53 -0.68 10.47
C VAL A 75 0.78 -0.21 11.90
N ILE A 76 -0.30 -0.02 12.68
CA ILE A 76 -0.23 0.40 14.09
C ILE A 76 -0.61 -0.71 15.06
N ALA A 77 -1.27 -1.77 14.57
CA ALA A 77 -1.55 -3.00 15.33
C ALA A 77 -1.50 -4.19 14.38
N GLY A 78 -0.90 -5.29 14.80
CA GLY A 78 -0.76 -6.51 14.02
C GLY A 78 0.19 -6.37 12.83
N ALA A 79 -0.08 -7.14 11.76
CA ALA A 79 0.76 -7.21 10.56
C ALA A 79 -0.06 -7.46 9.29
N VAL A 80 0.40 -6.89 8.18
CA VAL A 80 -0.14 -7.11 6.85
C VAL A 80 0.98 -7.41 5.86
N PHE A 81 0.68 -8.17 4.82
CA PHE A 81 1.46 -8.20 3.59
C PHE A 81 0.85 -7.17 2.63
N ASP A 82 1.56 -6.09 2.40
CA ASP A 82 1.12 -4.92 1.63
C ASP A 82 1.70 -4.97 0.23
N VAL A 83 0.89 -4.76 -0.81
CA VAL A 83 1.24 -4.94 -2.22
C VAL A 83 0.94 -3.70 -3.04
N ALA A 84 1.91 -3.30 -3.85
CA ALA A 84 1.78 -2.27 -4.88
C ALA A 84 2.00 -2.89 -6.27
N VAL A 85 1.09 -2.61 -7.23
CA VAL A 85 1.16 -3.07 -8.62
C VAL A 85 1.26 -1.85 -9.54
N ASP A 86 2.27 -1.82 -10.41
CA ASP A 86 2.42 -0.74 -11.39
C ASP A 86 1.38 -0.85 -12.51
N LEU A 87 0.51 0.15 -12.63
CA LEU A 87 -0.53 0.22 -13.66
C LEU A 87 -0.24 1.28 -14.75
N ARG A 88 0.96 1.80 -14.84
CA ARG A 88 1.38 2.80 -15.83
C ARG A 88 1.93 2.11 -17.09
N LYS A 89 1.20 2.16 -18.21
CA LYS A 89 1.57 1.50 -19.47
C LYS A 89 2.94 1.90 -19.99
N SER A 90 3.33 3.16 -19.78
CA SER A 90 4.64 3.67 -20.23
C SER A 90 5.79 3.28 -19.30
N SER A 91 5.50 2.68 -18.14
CA SER A 91 6.51 2.26 -17.16
C SER A 91 7.23 0.98 -17.59
N PRO A 92 8.56 0.87 -17.40
CA PRO A 92 9.29 -0.38 -17.63
C PRO A 92 8.88 -1.51 -16.66
N THR A 93 8.17 -1.16 -15.56
CA THR A 93 7.66 -2.11 -14.57
C THR A 93 6.15 -2.32 -14.66
N PHE A 94 5.51 -1.91 -15.77
CA PHE A 94 4.08 -2.12 -15.98
C PHE A 94 3.67 -3.59 -15.76
N GLY A 95 2.66 -3.81 -14.92
CA GLY A 95 2.17 -5.14 -14.55
C GLY A 95 3.06 -5.88 -13.53
N GLN A 96 4.19 -5.33 -13.14
CA GLN A 96 4.97 -5.88 -12.03
C GLN A 96 4.42 -5.41 -10.68
N TRP A 97 4.70 -6.19 -9.65
CA TRP A 97 4.28 -5.88 -8.28
C TRP A 97 5.43 -6.08 -7.30
N VAL A 98 5.34 -5.39 -6.20
CA VAL A 98 6.18 -5.60 -5.02
C VAL A 98 5.31 -5.78 -3.79
N GLY A 99 5.75 -6.65 -2.88
CA GLY A 99 5.10 -6.89 -1.61
C GLY A 99 6.05 -6.69 -0.44
N SER A 100 5.54 -6.18 0.67
CA SER A 100 6.31 -5.96 1.90
C SER A 100 5.50 -6.33 3.13
N LEU A 101 6.15 -6.95 4.10
CA LEU A 101 5.58 -7.15 5.43
C LEU A 101 5.67 -5.83 6.21
N LEU A 102 4.51 -5.27 6.53
CA LEU A 102 4.37 -4.11 7.42
C LEU A 102 3.73 -4.56 8.73
N SER A 103 4.27 -4.11 9.86
CA SER A 103 3.73 -4.47 11.18
C SER A 103 3.92 -3.35 12.21
N ALA A 104 3.12 -3.41 13.26
CA ALA A 104 3.32 -2.55 14.43
C ALA A 104 4.68 -2.78 15.10
N GLU A 105 5.27 -3.97 14.93
CA GLU A 105 6.57 -4.31 15.49
C GLU A 105 7.71 -3.73 14.66
N ASN A 106 7.74 -3.96 13.32
CA ASN A 106 8.82 -3.47 12.46
C ASN A 106 8.72 -1.98 12.14
N LYS A 107 7.56 -1.36 12.36
CA LYS A 107 7.27 0.07 12.14
C LYS A 107 7.56 0.57 10.72
N ARG A 108 7.78 -0.35 9.78
CA ARG A 108 8.01 -0.03 8.38
C ARG A 108 6.79 0.63 7.77
N GLN A 109 7.04 1.50 6.81
CA GLN A 109 6.00 2.14 6.00
C GLN A 109 6.31 1.85 4.54
N LEU A 110 5.25 1.75 3.72
CA LEU A 110 5.38 1.61 2.27
C LEU A 110 4.89 2.90 1.60
N TRP A 111 5.77 3.53 0.82
CA TRP A 111 5.39 4.56 -0.14
C TRP A 111 5.13 3.91 -1.49
N LEU A 112 3.97 4.18 -2.07
CA LEU A 112 3.63 3.89 -3.45
C LEU A 112 3.08 5.16 -4.13
N PRO A 113 3.59 5.55 -5.32
CA PRO A 113 3.14 6.76 -5.99
C PRO A 113 1.78 6.60 -6.65
N ALA A 114 1.22 7.70 -7.15
CA ALA A 114 0.07 7.67 -8.07
C ALA A 114 0.39 6.81 -9.30
N GLY A 115 -0.61 6.11 -9.83
CA GLY A 115 -0.42 5.19 -10.96
C GLY A 115 -0.26 3.72 -10.55
N PHE A 116 -0.30 3.44 -9.25
CA PHE A 116 -0.24 2.08 -8.72
C PHE A 116 -1.59 1.63 -8.17
N ALA A 117 -1.92 0.35 -8.35
CA ALA A 117 -2.95 -0.30 -7.56
C ALA A 117 -2.36 -0.78 -6.23
N HIS A 118 -3.16 -0.72 -5.17
CA HIS A 118 -2.77 -1.04 -3.81
C HIS A 118 -3.72 -2.04 -3.16
N GLY A 119 -3.17 -2.99 -2.44
CA GLY A 119 -3.93 -3.93 -1.63
C GLY A 119 -3.07 -4.54 -0.54
N PHE A 120 -3.72 -5.17 0.43
CA PHE A 120 -3.02 -5.90 1.48
C PHE A 120 -3.83 -7.10 1.97
N CYS A 121 -3.16 -8.10 2.53
CA CYS A 121 -3.79 -9.14 3.33
C CYS A 121 -3.27 -9.12 4.76
N VAL A 122 -4.18 -9.39 5.72
CA VAL A 122 -3.84 -9.49 7.14
C VAL A 122 -3.19 -10.84 7.41
N VAL A 123 -1.99 -10.80 8.00
CA VAL A 123 -1.19 -12.00 8.33
C VAL A 123 -1.08 -12.25 9.84
N SER A 124 -1.74 -11.42 10.64
CA SER A 124 -1.91 -11.57 12.09
C SER A 124 -3.37 -11.87 12.46
N GLU A 125 -3.71 -12.00 13.73
CA GLU A 125 -5.09 -12.17 14.19
C GLU A 125 -5.97 -10.96 13.84
N VAL A 126 -5.41 -9.77 13.97
CA VAL A 126 -6.03 -8.49 13.63
C VAL A 126 -4.96 -7.52 13.14
N ALA A 127 -5.29 -6.63 12.22
CA ALA A 127 -4.41 -5.52 11.86
C ALA A 127 -5.17 -4.19 11.80
N GLU A 128 -4.49 -3.12 12.24
CA GLU A 128 -4.93 -1.74 12.03
C GLU A 128 -3.93 -1.02 11.14
N VAL A 129 -4.45 -0.51 10.03
CA VAL A 129 -3.68 0.12 8.97
C VAL A 129 -4.07 1.58 8.85
N LEU A 130 -3.07 2.45 8.89
CA LEU A 130 -3.19 3.87 8.59
C LEU A 130 -2.52 4.14 7.25
N TYR A 131 -3.12 4.99 6.42
CA TYR A 131 -2.45 5.50 5.24
C TYR A 131 -2.80 6.94 4.93
N LYS A 132 -1.79 7.70 4.53
CA LYS A 132 -1.92 9.04 3.98
C LYS A 132 -2.10 8.95 2.47
N ALA A 133 -2.92 9.83 1.92
CA ALA A 133 -3.17 9.91 0.47
C ALA A 133 -2.86 11.32 -0.05
N THR A 134 -2.31 11.38 -1.27
CA THR A 134 -1.90 12.64 -1.92
C THR A 134 -3.04 13.38 -2.61
N ASP A 135 -4.21 12.74 -2.75
CA ASP A 135 -5.42 13.34 -3.30
C ASP A 135 -6.64 12.84 -2.54
N TYR A 136 -7.77 13.49 -2.72
CA TYR A 136 -9.01 13.16 -2.04
C TYR A 136 -9.66 11.90 -2.61
N TYR A 137 -10.42 11.21 -1.77
CA TYR A 137 -11.21 10.07 -2.22
C TYR A 137 -12.31 10.51 -3.19
N ALA A 138 -12.30 9.92 -4.37
CA ALA A 138 -13.22 10.18 -5.47
C ALA A 138 -13.87 8.86 -5.92
N PRO A 139 -15.00 8.43 -5.30
CA PRO A 139 -15.60 7.11 -5.53
C PRO A 139 -15.98 6.85 -6.99
N GLN A 140 -16.32 7.88 -7.75
CA GLN A 140 -16.65 7.78 -9.17
C GLN A 140 -15.45 7.38 -10.05
N HIS A 141 -14.22 7.61 -9.57
CA HIS A 141 -12.98 7.30 -10.26
C HIS A 141 -12.29 6.05 -9.70
N GLU A 142 -12.86 5.45 -8.67
CA GLU A 142 -12.31 4.24 -8.08
C GLU A 142 -12.42 3.04 -9.02
N ARG A 143 -11.35 2.26 -9.09
CA ARG A 143 -11.25 1.01 -9.85
C ARG A 143 -10.65 -0.06 -8.95
N CYS A 144 -10.90 -1.30 -9.34
CA CYS A 144 -10.35 -2.46 -8.66
C CYS A 144 -9.88 -3.49 -9.69
N VAL A 145 -8.62 -3.90 -9.60
CA VAL A 145 -8.13 -5.13 -10.25
C VAL A 145 -8.35 -6.29 -9.29
N ILE A 146 -8.78 -7.44 -9.81
CA ILE A 146 -9.04 -8.61 -8.98
C ILE A 146 -7.75 -9.09 -8.31
N TRP A 147 -7.82 -9.37 -7.01
CA TRP A 147 -6.66 -9.68 -6.17
C TRP A 147 -5.89 -10.95 -6.58
N ASN A 148 -6.58 -11.94 -7.16
CA ASN A 148 -6.05 -13.23 -7.60
C ASN A 148 -5.87 -13.31 -9.12
N ASP A 149 -5.63 -12.19 -9.77
CA ASP A 149 -5.42 -12.14 -11.21
C ASP A 149 -4.24 -13.03 -11.63
N PRO A 150 -4.45 -13.96 -12.59
CA PRO A 150 -3.41 -14.92 -12.98
C PRO A 150 -2.25 -14.31 -13.78
N ASP A 151 -2.44 -13.14 -14.40
CA ASP A 151 -1.39 -12.45 -15.13
C ASP A 151 -0.49 -11.64 -14.18
N LEU A 152 -1.04 -11.13 -13.09
CA LEU A 152 -0.26 -10.50 -12.02
C LEU A 152 0.43 -11.56 -11.14
N ALA A 153 -0.19 -12.72 -10.94
CA ALA A 153 0.34 -13.84 -10.18
C ALA A 153 0.94 -13.44 -8.81
N ILE A 154 0.25 -12.54 -8.08
CA ILE A 154 0.73 -12.05 -6.78
C ILE A 154 0.83 -13.22 -5.79
N ALA A 155 2.02 -13.40 -5.22
CA ALA A 155 2.30 -14.44 -4.23
C ALA A 155 1.81 -14.02 -2.82
N TRP A 156 0.50 -13.95 -2.65
CA TRP A 156 -0.09 -13.67 -1.35
C TRP A 156 0.26 -14.77 -0.33
N PRO A 157 0.68 -14.43 0.89
CA PRO A 157 1.01 -15.41 1.94
C PRO A 157 -0.27 -15.99 2.61
N LEU A 158 -1.19 -16.46 1.79
CA LEU A 158 -2.47 -17.02 2.24
C LEU A 158 -2.36 -18.53 2.42
N THR A 159 -2.89 -19.02 3.53
CA THR A 159 -3.01 -20.47 3.82
C THR A 159 -4.44 -20.97 3.66
N VAL A 160 -5.39 -20.07 3.58
CA VAL A 160 -6.83 -20.31 3.37
C VAL A 160 -7.39 -19.24 2.45
N ASP A 161 -8.58 -19.44 1.91
CA ASP A 161 -9.26 -18.43 1.11
C ASP A 161 -9.48 -17.12 1.90
N PRO A 162 -9.15 -15.97 1.34
CA PRO A 162 -9.27 -14.71 2.05
C PRO A 162 -10.73 -14.25 2.19
N VAL A 163 -10.97 -13.48 3.23
CA VAL A 163 -12.22 -12.73 3.39
C VAL A 163 -12.12 -11.46 2.57
N VAL A 164 -12.92 -11.38 1.51
CA VAL A 164 -12.89 -10.28 0.52
C VAL A 164 -14.27 -9.64 0.42
N SER A 165 -14.33 -8.32 0.28
CA SER A 165 -15.59 -7.60 0.07
C SER A 165 -16.25 -7.99 -1.27
N ALA A 166 -17.57 -7.77 -1.40
CA ALA A 166 -18.27 -7.99 -2.67
C ALA A 166 -17.67 -7.14 -3.81
N LYS A 167 -17.23 -5.92 -3.50
CA LYS A 167 -16.57 -5.01 -4.43
C LYS A 167 -15.23 -5.58 -4.92
N ASP A 168 -14.41 -6.08 -4.02
CA ASP A 168 -13.10 -6.62 -4.36
C ASP A 168 -13.20 -7.95 -5.12
N LYS A 169 -14.25 -8.75 -4.84
CA LYS A 169 -14.59 -9.95 -5.63
C LYS A 169 -15.00 -9.62 -7.06
N ALA A 170 -15.58 -8.45 -7.29
CA ALA A 170 -16.01 -7.96 -8.60
C ALA A 170 -14.91 -7.17 -9.34
N GLY A 171 -13.68 -7.20 -8.87
CA GLY A 171 -12.52 -6.56 -9.51
C GLY A 171 -12.33 -7.01 -10.94
N GLN A 172 -11.87 -6.12 -11.81
CA GLN A 172 -11.64 -6.41 -13.22
C GLN A 172 -10.34 -7.22 -13.39
N PRO A 173 -10.27 -8.14 -14.37
CA PRO A 173 -8.99 -8.74 -14.77
C PRO A 173 -8.00 -7.67 -15.21
N PHE A 174 -6.72 -7.84 -14.88
CA PHE A 174 -5.65 -6.88 -15.23
C PHE A 174 -5.62 -6.52 -16.71
N LYS A 175 -5.77 -7.51 -17.60
CA LYS A 175 -5.77 -7.31 -19.07
C LYS A 175 -6.86 -6.37 -19.58
N THR A 176 -7.96 -6.27 -18.88
CA THR A 176 -9.13 -5.46 -19.29
C THR A 176 -9.36 -4.25 -18.38
N ALA A 177 -8.61 -4.14 -17.31
CA ALA A 177 -8.69 -3.02 -16.39
C ALA A 177 -8.31 -1.70 -17.08
N GLU A 178 -8.99 -0.62 -16.73
CA GLU A 178 -8.61 0.72 -17.12
C GLU A 178 -7.33 1.10 -16.36
N VAL A 179 -6.25 1.41 -17.08
CA VAL A 179 -4.93 1.69 -16.50
C VAL A 179 -4.41 3.04 -16.99
N PHE A 180 -3.33 3.52 -16.38
CA PHE A 180 -2.72 4.80 -16.74
C PHE A 180 -1.92 4.70 -18.05
N PRO A 181 -1.87 5.78 -18.86
CA PRO A 181 -1.13 5.81 -20.11
C PRO A 181 0.40 5.66 -19.94
#